data_7359d3e0e19d7aaa0d1eb860cb94a8fc
#
_entry.id   7359d3e0e19d7aaa0d1eb860cb94a8fc
#
_cell.length_a   1.000
_cell.length_b   1.000
_cell.length_c   1.000
_cell.angle_alpha   90.00
_cell.angle_beta   90.00
_cell.angle_gamma   90.00
#
_symmetry.space_group_name_H-M   'P 1'
#
loop_
_entity.id
_entity.type
_entity.pdbx_description
1 polymer ?
#
loop_
_entity_poly.entity_id
_entity_poly.type
_entity_poly.pdbx_seq_one_letter_code
_entity_poly.pdbx_strand_id
1 'polypeptide(L)'
;MQYSQINNIFSELNNSGVPYCHFKSNANLDISFAGNTDFDLLVDKHSITAFKSLLYKLGFKQRYTTFDKNYVCMEDYLYYDDKLEKIHHFHIHYDLFFGKKLKKNIFLNINFQKFIIKDENFPIIIIQPEIELILLVLRTIFKFDLLAIRNILLLRKFSLVKSVIREFDHLLSAIDRNKMDDILNEYFNNIQFFIKDFINMYNSKNITMIALLKLQYLITKSNGEELFFINSQKYKKLYSIKKNTKKFSTNWIESGGRTIAFVGVDGSGKSSTIEAIHKFLSYKLTVEKLYLGKVSDYKAFSLNLLSAIFSKLKFQKISQFFRGWVSIYIASKKVKFSKKVKIIKI
;
A
#
# COMPACT_ATOMS: atom_id res chain seq x y z
N MET A 1 -14.76 23.79 -7.98
CA MET A 1 -13.95 22.57 -8.06
C MET A 1 -14.54 21.67 -9.14
N GLN A 2 -13.74 21.22 -10.08
CA GLN A 2 -14.17 20.29 -11.11
C GLN A 2 -14.53 18.99 -10.38
N TYR A 3 -15.82 18.58 -10.42
CA TYR A 3 -16.30 17.37 -9.77
C TYR A 3 -15.52 16.16 -10.34
N SER A 4 -14.59 15.64 -9.57
CA SER A 4 -13.87 14.44 -9.93
C SER A 4 -14.80 13.22 -9.80
N GLN A 5 -14.55 12.18 -10.57
CA GLN A 5 -15.32 10.93 -10.48
C GLN A 5 -15.26 10.34 -9.06
N ILE A 6 -14.16 10.58 -8.35
CA ILE A 6 -13.98 10.11 -6.97
C ILE A 6 -14.97 10.74 -5.99
N ASN A 7 -15.43 12.00 -6.21
CA ASN A 7 -16.47 12.61 -5.39
C ASN A 7 -17.80 11.85 -5.53
N ASN A 8 -18.16 11.47 -6.76
CA ASN A 8 -19.36 10.69 -7.02
C ASN A 8 -19.28 9.30 -6.35
N ILE A 9 -18.11 8.67 -6.38
CA ILE A 9 -17.87 7.39 -5.72
C ILE A 9 -18.14 7.51 -4.22
N PHE A 10 -17.61 8.52 -3.54
CA PHE A 10 -17.87 8.70 -2.10
C PHE A 10 -19.33 9.04 -1.81
N SER A 11 -20.00 9.78 -2.71
CA SER A 11 -21.45 10.02 -2.58
C SER A 11 -22.24 8.71 -2.68
N GLU A 12 -21.91 7.82 -3.61
CA GLU A 12 -22.53 6.49 -3.73
C GLU A 12 -22.22 5.61 -2.52
N LEU A 13 -21.00 5.64 -1.99
CA LEU A 13 -20.63 4.93 -0.77
C LEU A 13 -21.46 5.41 0.42
N ASN A 14 -21.62 6.72 0.57
CA ASN A 14 -22.45 7.31 1.65
C ASN A 14 -23.93 6.90 1.54
N ASN A 15 -24.46 6.86 0.31
CA ASN A 15 -25.85 6.50 0.05
C ASN A 15 -26.11 4.98 0.21
N SER A 16 -25.08 4.16 0.18
CA SER A 16 -25.23 2.69 0.27
C SER A 16 -25.64 2.18 1.63
N GLY A 17 -25.51 2.99 2.69
CA GLY A 17 -25.75 2.57 4.07
C GLY A 17 -24.68 1.62 4.65
N VAL A 18 -23.62 1.31 3.91
CA VAL A 18 -22.51 0.49 4.42
C VAL A 18 -21.65 1.32 5.36
N PRO A 19 -21.48 0.92 6.64
CA PRO A 19 -20.64 1.66 7.57
C PRO A 19 -19.17 1.61 7.18
N TYR A 20 -18.58 2.79 6.95
CA TYR A 20 -17.16 2.96 6.70
C TYR A 20 -16.69 4.32 7.20
N CYS A 21 -15.38 4.49 7.34
CA CYS A 21 -14.76 5.81 7.52
C CYS A 21 -13.32 5.83 7.00
N HIS A 22 -12.85 7.00 6.62
CA HIS A 22 -11.42 7.26 6.46
C HIS A 22 -10.83 7.50 7.85
N PHE A 23 -9.84 6.68 8.25
CA PHE A 23 -9.47 6.59 9.66
C PHE A 23 -8.05 7.05 9.99
N LYS A 24 -7.31 7.54 9.02
CA LYS A 24 -5.96 8.07 9.25
C LYS A 24 -5.55 9.10 8.20
N SER A 25 -4.75 10.08 8.63
CA SER A 25 -4.21 11.14 7.77
C SER A 25 -5.30 12.00 7.11
N ASN A 26 -6.41 12.25 7.84
CA ASN A 26 -7.53 13.08 7.36
C ASN A 26 -7.10 14.50 7.00
N ALA A 27 -6.02 15.01 7.60
CA ALA A 27 -5.40 16.28 7.24
C ALA A 27 -4.91 16.37 5.77
N ASN A 28 -4.82 15.25 5.06
CA ASN A 28 -4.29 15.17 3.70
C ASN A 28 -5.35 14.68 2.68
N LEU A 29 -6.63 14.85 2.97
CA LEU A 29 -7.71 14.44 2.08
C LEU A 29 -7.64 15.11 0.71
N ASP A 30 -7.27 16.39 0.65
CA ASP A 30 -7.03 17.13 -0.59
C ASP A 30 -6.05 16.41 -1.52
N ILE A 31 -4.96 15.88 -0.95
CA ILE A 31 -3.93 15.14 -1.69
C ILE A 31 -4.49 13.77 -2.16
N SER A 32 -5.34 13.12 -1.35
CA SER A 32 -5.98 11.85 -1.69
C SER A 32 -7.02 12.03 -2.80
N PHE A 33 -7.85 13.06 -2.71
CA PHE A 33 -8.83 13.40 -3.75
C PHE A 33 -8.16 13.82 -5.06
N ALA A 34 -6.97 14.42 -5.01
CA ALA A 34 -6.15 14.69 -6.19
C ALA A 34 -5.44 13.45 -6.77
N GLY A 35 -5.63 12.24 -6.19
CA GLY A 35 -5.03 10.99 -6.65
C GLY A 35 -3.54 10.86 -6.39
N ASN A 36 -2.98 11.62 -5.45
CA ASN A 36 -1.54 11.61 -5.15
C ASN A 36 -1.18 10.80 -3.90
N THR A 37 -2.18 10.37 -3.11
CA THR A 37 -2.01 9.44 -2.00
C THR A 37 -3.21 8.49 -1.90
N ASP A 38 -3.11 7.49 -1.05
CA ASP A 38 -4.10 6.43 -0.90
C ASP A 38 -5.23 6.88 0.04
N PHE A 39 -6.43 6.30 -0.13
CA PHE A 39 -7.49 6.39 0.87
C PHE A 39 -7.41 5.17 1.79
N ASP A 40 -7.31 5.41 3.09
CA ASP A 40 -7.28 4.38 4.11
C ASP A 40 -8.66 4.25 4.76
N LEU A 41 -9.47 3.31 4.27
CA LEU A 41 -10.84 3.13 4.71
C LEU A 41 -10.96 1.97 5.70
N LEU A 42 -11.61 2.23 6.82
CA LEU A 42 -12.05 1.21 7.78
C LEU A 42 -13.52 0.90 7.48
N VAL A 43 -13.83 -0.36 7.25
CA VAL A 43 -15.17 -0.85 6.88
C VAL A 43 -15.64 -1.85 7.91
N ASP A 44 -16.91 -1.79 8.27
CA ASP A 44 -17.50 -2.78 9.18
C ASP A 44 -17.37 -4.20 8.63
N LYS A 45 -16.82 -5.09 9.45
CA LYS A 45 -16.54 -6.49 9.08
C LYS A 45 -17.78 -7.28 8.67
N HIS A 46 -18.96 -6.93 9.18
CA HIS A 46 -20.22 -7.57 8.80
C HIS A 46 -20.73 -7.12 7.42
N SER A 47 -20.23 -5.97 6.95
CA SER A 47 -20.62 -5.36 5.67
C SER A 47 -19.62 -5.60 4.54
N ILE A 48 -18.58 -6.42 4.75
CA ILE A 48 -17.49 -6.65 3.78
C ILE A 48 -18.01 -7.05 2.40
N THR A 49 -18.92 -8.01 2.33
CA THR A 49 -19.44 -8.53 1.06
C THR A 49 -20.21 -7.46 0.29
N ALA A 50 -21.06 -6.69 0.98
CA ALA A 50 -21.82 -5.60 0.39
C ALA A 50 -20.89 -4.49 -0.11
N PHE A 51 -19.89 -4.13 0.69
CA PHE A 51 -18.90 -3.11 0.32
C PHE A 51 -18.09 -3.51 -0.92
N LYS A 52 -17.61 -4.75 -0.99
CA LYS A 52 -16.90 -5.28 -2.15
C LYS A 52 -17.76 -5.26 -3.42
N SER A 53 -19.00 -5.72 -3.33
CA SER A 53 -19.93 -5.72 -4.44
C SER A 53 -20.15 -4.31 -4.98
N LEU A 54 -20.27 -3.33 -4.07
CA LEU A 54 -20.41 -1.93 -4.43
C LEU A 54 -19.14 -1.39 -5.13
N LEU A 55 -17.95 -1.68 -4.61
CA LEU A 55 -16.69 -1.25 -5.25
C LEU A 55 -16.57 -1.82 -6.67
N TYR A 56 -16.92 -3.09 -6.89
CA TYR A 56 -16.90 -3.69 -8.23
C TYR A 56 -17.91 -3.02 -9.17
N LYS A 57 -19.13 -2.73 -8.69
CA LYS A 57 -20.17 -1.99 -9.44
C LYS A 57 -19.67 -0.59 -9.82
N LEU A 58 -18.91 0.07 -8.95
CA LEU A 58 -18.33 1.38 -9.21
C LEU A 58 -17.06 1.34 -10.09
N GLY A 59 -16.65 0.16 -10.57
CA GLY A 59 -15.55 0.00 -11.52
C GLY A 59 -14.18 -0.23 -10.90
N PHE A 60 -14.10 -0.40 -9.58
CA PHE A 60 -12.84 -0.78 -8.94
C PHE A 60 -12.36 -2.16 -9.36
N LYS A 61 -11.05 -2.33 -9.35
CA LYS A 61 -10.39 -3.62 -9.54
C LYS A 61 -9.58 -3.97 -8.31
N GLN A 62 -9.76 -5.18 -7.79
CA GLN A 62 -8.97 -5.63 -6.66
C GLN A 62 -7.50 -5.79 -7.07
N ARG A 63 -6.61 -5.23 -6.27
CA ARG A 63 -5.16 -5.35 -6.42
C ARG A 63 -4.66 -6.41 -5.44
N TYR A 64 -3.94 -7.35 -5.96
CA TYR A 64 -3.26 -8.38 -5.18
C TYR A 64 -1.79 -8.04 -5.03
N THR A 65 -1.23 -8.46 -3.91
CA THR A 65 0.20 -8.34 -3.64
C THR A 65 0.75 -9.69 -3.18
N THR A 66 2.06 -9.83 -3.19
CA THR A 66 2.70 -11.04 -2.66
C THR A 66 2.40 -11.18 -1.17
N PHE A 67 2.36 -12.42 -0.72
CA PHE A 67 2.00 -12.85 0.63
C PHE A 67 2.66 -12.02 1.74
N ASP A 68 3.81 -11.47 1.48
CA ASP A 68 4.56 -10.65 2.43
C ASP A 68 4.01 -9.24 2.69
N LYS A 69 3.15 -8.78 1.84
CA LYS A 69 2.46 -7.50 1.98
C LYS A 69 0.96 -7.66 2.12
N ASN A 70 0.47 -8.89 2.05
CA ASN A 70 -0.95 -9.19 2.21
C ASN A 70 -1.26 -9.43 3.69
N TYR A 71 -2.09 -8.61 4.28
CA TYR A 71 -2.56 -8.73 5.66
C TYR A 71 -3.98 -9.31 5.66
N VAL A 72 -4.30 -10.15 6.66
CA VAL A 72 -5.57 -10.89 6.72
C VAL A 72 -6.80 -9.98 6.74
N CYS A 73 -6.68 -8.79 7.33
CA CYS A 73 -7.79 -7.86 7.52
C CYS A 73 -7.68 -6.62 6.61
N MET A 74 -6.98 -6.75 5.47
CA MET A 74 -6.76 -5.63 4.57
C MET A 74 -6.79 -6.06 3.12
N GLU A 75 -7.44 -5.27 2.28
CA GLU A 75 -7.48 -5.44 0.84
C GLU A 75 -7.20 -4.12 0.12
N ASP A 76 -6.72 -4.24 -1.10
CA ASP A 76 -6.36 -3.12 -1.94
C ASP A 76 -7.25 -3.08 -3.17
N TYR A 77 -7.77 -1.90 -3.50
CA TYR A 77 -8.58 -1.68 -4.70
C TYR A 77 -8.07 -0.47 -5.47
N LEU A 78 -8.07 -0.56 -6.79
CA LEU A 78 -7.67 0.51 -7.70
C LEU A 78 -8.85 0.95 -8.55
N TYR A 79 -8.97 2.27 -8.72
CA TYR A 79 -9.92 2.92 -9.60
C TYR A 79 -9.19 3.91 -10.50
N TYR A 80 -9.47 3.89 -11.80
CA TYR A 80 -8.94 4.87 -12.73
C TYR A 80 -9.95 6.00 -12.94
N ASP A 81 -9.59 7.21 -12.53
CA ASP A 81 -10.33 8.44 -12.81
C ASP A 81 -9.84 9.00 -14.15
N ASP A 82 -10.67 8.92 -15.19
CA ASP A 82 -10.31 9.35 -16.55
C ASP A 82 -10.27 10.87 -16.68
N LYS A 83 -10.99 11.62 -15.84
CA LYS A 83 -10.97 13.09 -15.83
C LYS A 83 -9.70 13.65 -15.22
N LEU A 84 -9.22 13.02 -14.15
CA LEU A 84 -7.97 13.40 -13.50
C LEU A 84 -6.74 12.70 -14.11
N GLU A 85 -6.95 11.69 -14.95
CA GLU A 85 -5.90 10.79 -15.46
C GLU A 85 -5.06 10.18 -14.34
N LYS A 86 -5.74 9.78 -13.23
CA LYS A 86 -5.11 9.27 -12.02
C LYS A 86 -5.64 7.89 -11.64
N ILE A 87 -4.80 7.14 -10.94
CA ILE A 87 -5.19 5.89 -10.29
C ILE A 87 -5.40 6.17 -8.82
N HIS A 88 -6.65 6.14 -8.36
CA HIS A 88 -6.97 6.14 -6.94
C HIS A 88 -6.76 4.75 -6.37
N HIS A 89 -6.23 4.70 -5.16
CA HIS A 89 -5.96 3.47 -4.44
C HIS A 89 -6.67 3.49 -3.09
N PHE A 90 -7.56 2.53 -2.89
CA PHE A 90 -8.26 2.32 -1.64
C PHE A 90 -7.59 1.18 -0.87
N HIS A 91 -7.08 1.49 0.31
CA HIS A 91 -6.64 0.57 1.34
C HIS A 91 -7.82 0.28 2.25
N ILE A 92 -8.44 -0.88 2.09
CA ILE A 92 -9.62 -1.27 2.86
C ILE A 92 -9.16 -2.08 4.05
N HIS A 93 -9.47 -1.60 5.25
CA HIS A 93 -9.25 -2.28 6.51
C HIS A 93 -10.56 -2.77 7.08
N TYR A 94 -10.58 -3.99 7.57
CA TYR A 94 -11.75 -4.60 8.23
C TYR A 94 -11.58 -4.69 9.74
N ASP A 95 -10.36 -4.44 10.23
CA ASP A 95 -10.00 -4.32 11.62
C ASP A 95 -8.88 -3.28 11.77
N LEU A 96 -8.82 -2.65 12.94
CA LEU A 96 -7.71 -1.79 13.32
C LEU A 96 -6.58 -2.64 13.88
N PHE A 97 -5.43 -2.63 13.22
CA PHE A 97 -4.27 -3.39 13.65
C PHE A 97 -2.98 -2.60 13.53
N PHE A 98 -2.07 -2.85 14.48
CA PHE A 98 -0.81 -2.15 14.59
C PHE A 98 0.38 -3.11 14.55
N GLY A 99 1.57 -2.55 14.41
CA GLY A 99 2.82 -3.27 14.38
C GLY A 99 3.56 -3.11 13.05
N LYS A 100 4.81 -3.58 13.00
CA LYS A 100 5.68 -3.42 11.85
C LYS A 100 5.55 -4.60 10.88
N LYS A 101 5.23 -4.33 9.63
CA LYS A 101 5.19 -5.31 8.54
C LYS A 101 4.48 -6.62 8.97
N LEU A 102 5.20 -7.76 8.88
CA LEU A 102 4.67 -9.08 9.19
C LEU A 102 4.33 -9.35 10.67
N LYS A 103 4.73 -8.45 11.56
CA LYS A 103 4.43 -8.49 13.00
C LYS A 103 3.26 -7.60 13.38
N LYS A 104 2.38 -7.28 12.44
CA LYS A 104 1.11 -6.61 12.75
C LYS A 104 0.20 -7.63 13.42
N ASN A 105 0.31 -7.71 14.73
CA ASN A 105 -0.37 -8.69 15.56
C ASN A 105 -1.12 -8.07 16.74
N ILE A 106 -1.24 -6.75 16.75
CA ILE A 106 -1.93 -6.00 17.79
C ILE A 106 -3.21 -5.47 17.17
N PHE A 107 -4.34 -5.85 17.70
CA PHE A 107 -5.66 -5.44 17.25
C PHE A 107 -6.30 -4.53 18.26
N LEU A 108 -6.98 -3.50 17.78
CA LEU A 108 -7.79 -2.62 18.59
C LEU A 108 -9.26 -2.94 18.32
N ASN A 109 -9.97 -3.32 19.39
CA ASN A 109 -11.38 -3.66 19.32
C ASN A 109 -12.22 -2.47 19.80
N ILE A 110 -12.62 -1.62 18.86
CA ILE A 110 -13.56 -0.52 19.12
C ILE A 110 -14.68 -0.53 18.09
N ASN A 111 -15.87 -0.14 18.50
CA ASN A 111 -16.93 0.13 17.54
C ASN A 111 -16.74 1.53 16.94
N PHE A 112 -16.01 1.59 15.81
CA PHE A 112 -15.68 2.86 15.16
C PHE A 112 -16.90 3.66 14.69
N GLN A 113 -18.04 3.01 14.49
CA GLN A 113 -19.28 3.67 14.04
C GLN A 113 -19.80 4.71 15.05
N LYS A 114 -19.40 4.62 16.32
CA LYS A 114 -19.70 5.62 17.34
C LYS A 114 -18.90 6.93 17.18
N PHE A 115 -17.84 6.90 16.37
CA PHE A 115 -16.84 7.97 16.28
C PHE A 115 -16.67 8.50 14.86
N ILE A 116 -17.68 8.30 14.01
CA ILE A 116 -17.62 8.81 12.62
C ILE A 116 -18.34 10.15 12.52
N ILE A 117 -17.80 11.01 11.67
CA ILE A 117 -18.36 12.31 11.30
C ILE A 117 -18.25 12.51 9.78
N LYS A 118 -19.05 13.42 9.25
CA LYS A 118 -18.88 13.86 7.86
C LYS A 118 -17.77 14.90 7.79
N ASP A 119 -16.92 14.81 6.79
CA ASP A 119 -15.96 15.87 6.50
C ASP A 119 -16.70 17.09 5.91
N GLU A 120 -16.25 18.30 6.27
CA GLU A 120 -16.88 19.55 5.85
C GLU A 120 -16.58 19.92 4.38
N ASN A 121 -15.42 19.50 3.88
CA ASN A 121 -14.91 19.91 2.57
C ASN A 121 -15.05 18.84 1.50
N PHE A 122 -15.12 17.56 1.89
CA PHE A 122 -15.16 16.42 0.98
C PHE A 122 -16.35 15.51 1.29
N PRO A 123 -16.92 14.85 0.28
CA PRO A 123 -18.05 13.94 0.46
C PRO A 123 -17.59 12.58 1.04
N ILE A 124 -16.86 12.60 2.15
CA ILE A 124 -16.32 11.41 2.79
C ILE A 124 -16.67 11.38 4.28
N ILE A 125 -16.91 10.19 4.80
CA ILE A 125 -17.04 9.97 6.23
C ILE A 125 -15.66 9.71 6.82
N ILE A 126 -15.32 10.46 7.86
CA ILE A 126 -14.03 10.38 8.55
C ILE A 126 -14.22 9.96 10.00
N ILE A 127 -13.15 9.47 10.61
CA ILE A 127 -13.13 9.23 12.05
C ILE A 127 -12.88 10.57 12.78
N GLN A 128 -13.45 10.72 13.97
CA GLN A 128 -13.27 11.93 14.79
C GLN A 128 -11.79 12.17 15.11
N PRO A 129 -11.35 13.43 15.17
CA PRO A 129 -9.93 13.79 15.41
C PRO A 129 -9.35 13.17 16.69
N GLU A 130 -10.15 13.05 17.75
CA GLU A 130 -9.73 12.46 19.04
C GLU A 130 -9.33 10.98 18.86
N ILE A 131 -10.15 10.21 18.14
CA ILE A 131 -9.83 8.80 17.84
C ILE A 131 -8.67 8.71 16.87
N GLU A 132 -8.63 9.56 15.85
CA GLU A 132 -7.49 9.58 14.90
C GLU A 132 -6.17 9.82 15.63
N LEU A 133 -6.14 10.74 16.61
CA LEU A 133 -4.97 11.00 17.43
C LEU A 133 -4.56 9.76 18.25
N ILE A 134 -5.52 9.10 18.89
CA ILE A 134 -5.26 7.85 19.63
C ILE A 134 -4.65 6.79 18.68
N LEU A 135 -5.24 6.62 17.49
CA LEU A 135 -4.72 5.68 16.48
C LEU A 135 -3.31 6.06 16.01
N LEU A 136 -3.03 7.37 15.85
CA LEU A 136 -1.71 7.86 15.49
C LEU A 136 -0.67 7.57 16.57
N VAL A 137 -1.01 7.79 17.84
CA VAL A 137 -0.17 7.46 19.01
C VAL A 137 0.15 5.97 19.01
N LEU A 138 -0.85 5.10 18.97
CA LEU A 138 -0.69 3.65 18.96
C LEU A 138 0.14 3.18 17.75
N ARG A 139 -0.17 3.69 16.56
CA ARG A 139 0.57 3.41 15.32
C ARG A 139 2.05 3.81 15.46
N THR A 140 2.31 4.93 16.08
CA THR A 140 3.68 5.42 16.30
C THR A 140 4.43 4.56 17.28
N ILE A 141 3.84 4.23 18.44
CA ILE A 141 4.46 3.37 19.46
C ILE A 141 4.77 1.99 18.88
N PHE A 142 3.82 1.34 18.19
CA PHE A 142 3.97 -0.04 17.70
C PHE A 142 4.72 -0.17 16.36
N LYS A 143 5.09 0.92 15.72
CA LYS A 143 5.90 0.90 14.49
C LYS A 143 7.37 0.54 14.75
N PHE A 144 7.85 0.72 15.97
CA PHE A 144 9.24 0.44 16.37
C PHE A 144 9.44 -1.04 16.68
N ASP A 145 10.61 -1.57 16.33
CA ASP A 145 11.01 -2.94 16.63
C ASP A 145 12.47 -3.01 17.14
N LEU A 146 12.91 -4.24 17.43
CA LEU A 146 14.27 -4.51 17.91
C LEU A 146 15.39 -3.99 16.96
N LEU A 147 15.13 -3.74 15.68
CA LEU A 147 16.10 -3.09 14.80
C LEU A 147 16.32 -1.61 15.19
N ALA A 148 15.37 -1.01 15.89
CA ALA A 148 15.54 0.31 16.48
C ALA A 148 16.65 0.28 17.54
N ILE A 149 16.84 -0.82 18.28
CA ILE A 149 17.92 -1.00 19.26
C ILE A 149 19.29 -0.84 18.60
N ARG A 150 19.47 -1.37 17.40
CA ARG A 150 20.74 -1.19 16.65
C ARG A 150 21.03 0.29 16.38
N ASN A 151 20.01 1.11 16.12
CA ASN A 151 20.19 2.53 15.91
C ASN A 151 20.50 3.28 17.22
N ILE A 152 19.99 2.81 18.35
CA ILE A 152 20.36 3.31 19.69
C ILE A 152 21.85 3.02 19.95
N LEU A 153 22.28 1.78 19.71
CA LEU A 153 23.68 1.36 19.90
C LEU A 153 24.65 2.14 19.00
N LEU A 154 24.18 2.61 17.85
CA LEU A 154 24.94 3.45 16.93
C LEU A 154 24.86 4.95 17.27
N LEU A 155 24.35 5.32 18.46
CA LEU A 155 24.19 6.71 18.94
C LEU A 155 23.52 7.67 17.96
N ARG A 156 22.64 7.15 17.08
CA ARG A 156 21.90 7.98 16.13
C ARG A 156 20.78 8.73 16.85
N LYS A 157 20.74 10.05 16.67
CA LYS A 157 19.61 10.86 17.18
C LYS A 157 18.31 10.33 16.59
N PHE A 158 17.34 10.06 17.47
CA PHE A 158 16.01 9.68 17.09
C PHE A 158 15.19 10.93 16.78
N SER A 159 14.44 10.89 15.70
CA SER A 159 13.42 11.89 15.38
C SER A 159 12.23 11.21 14.70
N LEU A 160 11.04 11.70 14.96
CA LEU A 160 9.86 11.31 14.21
C LEU A 160 9.99 11.80 12.75
N VAL A 161 9.34 11.07 11.83
CA VAL A 161 9.30 11.47 10.42
C VAL A 161 8.49 12.76 10.30
N LYS A 162 8.92 13.71 9.47
CA LYS A 162 8.29 15.03 9.30
C LYS A 162 6.77 14.96 9.00
N SER A 163 6.34 13.98 8.21
CA SER A 163 4.90 13.78 7.93
C SER A 163 4.12 13.41 9.19
N VAL A 164 4.68 12.58 10.05
CA VAL A 164 4.06 12.17 11.32
C VAL A 164 3.98 13.36 12.29
N ILE A 165 5.01 14.20 12.34
CA ILE A 165 5.00 15.42 13.15
C ILE A 165 3.86 16.35 12.70
N ARG A 166 3.73 16.61 11.39
CA ARG A 166 2.65 17.45 10.85
C ARG A 166 1.26 16.90 11.20
N GLU A 167 1.11 15.58 11.13
CA GLU A 167 -0.15 14.90 11.47
C GLU A 167 -0.48 15.07 12.96
N PHE A 168 0.52 14.94 13.87
CA PHE A 168 0.35 15.23 15.29
C PHE A 168 -0.01 16.70 15.55
N ASP A 169 0.72 17.63 14.98
CA ASP A 169 0.49 19.08 15.17
C ASP A 169 -0.93 19.46 14.74
N HIS A 170 -1.36 18.96 13.59
CA HIS A 170 -2.72 19.17 13.07
C HIS A 170 -3.78 18.61 14.04
N LEU A 171 -3.66 17.34 14.43
CA LEU A 171 -4.66 16.70 15.29
C LEU A 171 -4.69 17.34 16.68
N LEU A 172 -3.55 17.67 17.27
CA LEU A 172 -3.49 18.32 18.58
C LEU A 172 -4.13 19.73 18.58
N SER A 173 -4.19 20.38 17.43
CA SER A 173 -4.91 21.67 17.26
C SER A 173 -6.41 21.49 17.01
N ALA A 174 -6.83 20.31 16.50
CA ALA A 174 -8.21 20.04 16.11
C ALA A 174 -9.05 19.35 17.20
N ILE A 175 -8.43 18.68 18.18
CA ILE A 175 -9.14 17.93 19.22
C ILE A 175 -9.76 18.82 20.28
N ASP A 176 -10.92 18.39 20.79
CA ASP A 176 -11.47 18.84 22.08
C ASP A 176 -10.86 17.97 23.21
N ARG A 177 -10.15 18.63 24.16
CA ARG A 177 -9.47 17.93 25.25
C ARG A 177 -10.42 17.23 26.21
N ASN A 178 -11.58 17.84 26.52
CA ASN A 178 -12.57 17.24 27.40
C ASN A 178 -13.14 15.98 26.76
N LYS A 179 -13.55 16.08 25.51
CA LYS A 179 -14.04 14.95 24.74
C LYS A 179 -12.98 13.84 24.58
N MET A 180 -11.71 14.21 24.41
CA MET A 180 -10.60 13.26 24.40
C MET A 180 -10.47 12.52 25.72
N ASP A 181 -10.59 13.22 26.85
CA ASP A 181 -10.52 12.61 28.18
C ASP A 181 -11.71 11.67 28.44
N ASP A 182 -12.93 12.05 28.03
CA ASP A 182 -14.11 11.19 28.12
C ASP A 182 -13.93 9.91 27.32
N ILE A 183 -13.47 10.02 26.07
CA ILE A 183 -13.20 8.87 25.21
C ILE A 183 -12.14 7.96 25.81
N LEU A 184 -11.05 8.53 26.34
CA LEU A 184 -9.98 7.76 26.98
C LEU A 184 -10.47 7.02 28.23
N ASN A 185 -11.31 7.64 29.05
CA ASN A 185 -11.88 7.03 30.24
C ASN A 185 -12.87 5.92 29.92
N GLU A 186 -13.71 6.12 28.90
CA GLU A 186 -14.76 5.15 28.55
C GLU A 186 -14.24 3.95 27.75
N TYR A 187 -13.37 4.20 26.76
CA TYR A 187 -12.98 3.18 25.77
C TYR A 187 -11.52 2.74 25.86
N PHE A 188 -10.66 3.43 26.60
CA PHE A 188 -9.22 3.17 26.63
C PHE A 188 -8.67 3.19 28.07
N ASN A 189 -9.48 2.90 29.07
CA ASN A 189 -9.15 3.04 30.49
C ASN A 189 -7.80 2.37 30.85
N ASN A 190 -7.54 1.16 30.33
CA ASN A 190 -6.32 0.41 30.64
C ASN A 190 -5.05 0.99 30.01
N ILE A 191 -5.18 1.81 28.96
CA ILE A 191 -4.03 2.36 28.24
C ILE A 191 -4.02 3.89 28.20
N GLN A 192 -5.04 4.56 28.75
CA GLN A 192 -5.15 6.01 28.73
C GLN A 192 -3.92 6.74 29.28
N PHE A 193 -3.35 6.22 30.35
CA PHE A 193 -2.14 6.79 30.97
C PHE A 193 -0.98 6.81 29.97
N PHE A 194 -0.77 5.73 29.23
CA PHE A 194 0.33 5.64 28.26
C PHE A 194 0.11 6.53 27.05
N ILE A 195 -1.15 6.73 26.63
CA ILE A 195 -1.49 7.67 25.55
C ILE A 195 -1.22 9.10 26.00
N LYS A 196 -1.67 9.48 27.19
CA LYS A 196 -1.41 10.81 27.79
C LYS A 196 0.10 11.06 27.98
N ASP A 197 0.83 10.06 28.47
CA ASP A 197 2.29 10.15 28.65
C ASP A 197 3.01 10.37 27.29
N PHE A 198 2.60 9.66 26.25
CA PHE A 198 3.14 9.89 24.90
C PHE A 198 2.87 11.32 24.43
N ILE A 199 1.63 11.84 24.58
CA ILE A 199 1.27 13.21 24.18
C ILE A 199 2.10 14.24 24.94
N ASN A 200 2.30 14.04 26.24
CA ASN A 200 3.15 14.91 27.07
C ASN A 200 4.61 14.89 26.60
N MET A 201 5.15 13.72 26.28
CA MET A 201 6.50 13.61 25.71
C MET A 201 6.60 14.27 24.32
N TYR A 202 5.54 14.21 23.53
CA TYR A 202 5.49 14.89 22.23
C TYR A 202 5.54 16.40 22.42
N ASN A 203 4.68 16.97 23.27
CA ASN A 203 4.60 18.40 23.54
C ASN A 203 5.90 18.97 24.14
N SER A 204 6.56 18.21 25.01
CA SER A 204 7.85 18.58 25.61
C SER A 204 9.07 18.31 24.71
N LYS A 205 8.86 17.79 23.48
CA LYS A 205 9.90 17.37 22.53
C LYS A 205 10.90 16.35 23.08
N ASN A 206 10.47 15.55 24.06
CA ASN A 206 11.31 14.56 24.79
C ASN A 206 11.05 13.12 24.33
N ILE A 207 10.53 12.90 23.13
CA ILE A 207 10.34 11.55 22.62
C ILE A 207 11.69 10.93 22.32
N THR A 208 12.00 9.88 23.05
CA THR A 208 13.17 9.05 22.80
C THR A 208 12.77 7.64 22.36
N MET A 209 13.66 6.96 21.68
CA MET A 209 13.43 5.58 21.27
C MET A 209 13.24 4.64 22.47
N ILE A 210 13.95 4.89 23.57
CA ILE A 210 13.84 4.12 24.82
C ILE A 210 12.44 4.32 25.42
N ALA A 211 11.94 5.56 25.47
CA ALA A 211 10.60 5.86 25.94
C ALA A 211 9.53 5.12 25.13
N LEU A 212 9.65 5.11 23.78
CA LEU A 212 8.72 4.38 22.91
C LEU A 212 8.74 2.87 23.16
N LEU A 213 9.90 2.27 23.32
CA LEU A 213 10.03 0.84 23.65
C LEU A 213 9.45 0.52 25.03
N LYS A 214 9.66 1.42 26.01
CA LYS A 214 9.06 1.28 27.35
C LYS A 214 7.53 1.35 27.26
N LEU A 215 6.97 2.33 26.58
CA LEU A 215 5.52 2.43 26.35
C LEU A 215 4.97 1.20 25.64
N GLN A 216 5.62 0.74 24.57
CA GLN A 216 5.25 -0.47 23.86
C GLN A 216 5.19 -1.68 24.79
N TYR A 217 6.18 -1.86 25.64
CA TYR A 217 6.23 -2.95 26.63
C TYR A 217 5.11 -2.83 27.66
N LEU A 218 4.89 -1.64 28.21
CA LEU A 218 3.88 -1.40 29.25
C LEU A 218 2.46 -1.61 28.69
N ILE A 219 2.14 -1.06 27.52
CA ILE A 219 0.86 -1.27 26.85
C ILE A 219 0.64 -2.76 26.56
N THR A 220 1.70 -3.47 26.14
CA THR A 220 1.62 -4.92 25.89
C THR A 220 1.30 -5.72 27.15
N LYS A 221 1.69 -5.22 28.31
CA LYS A 221 1.43 -5.87 29.61
C LYS A 221 0.11 -5.48 30.26
N SER A 222 -0.51 -4.39 29.84
CA SER A 222 -1.73 -3.85 30.49
C SER A 222 -2.97 -4.73 30.32
N ASN A 223 -2.93 -5.81 29.53
CA ASN A 223 -3.99 -6.80 29.33
C ASN A 223 -5.39 -6.19 29.22
N GLY A 224 -5.53 -5.11 28.44
CA GLY A 224 -6.81 -4.47 28.21
C GLY A 224 -7.71 -5.28 27.27
N GLU A 225 -9.00 -5.20 27.46
CA GLU A 225 -9.98 -5.81 26.55
C GLU A 225 -9.95 -5.13 25.15
N GLU A 226 -9.43 -3.90 25.08
CA GLU A 226 -9.39 -3.09 23.90
C GLU A 226 -8.26 -3.50 22.93
N LEU A 227 -7.13 -3.99 23.47
CA LEU A 227 -5.97 -4.39 22.67
C LEU A 227 -5.70 -5.88 22.76
N PHE A 228 -5.92 -6.58 21.65
CA PHE A 228 -5.65 -8.02 21.58
C PHE A 228 -4.31 -8.30 20.89
N PHE A 229 -3.51 -9.16 21.54
CA PHE A 229 -2.30 -9.71 20.94
C PHE A 229 -2.61 -11.07 20.33
N ILE A 230 -2.71 -11.16 19.01
CA ILE A 230 -2.83 -12.44 18.35
C ILE A 230 -1.53 -13.21 18.50
N ASN A 231 -1.59 -14.30 19.29
CA ASN A 231 -0.46 -15.15 19.54
C ASN A 231 0.03 -15.78 18.22
N SER A 232 1.29 -15.56 17.93
CA SER A 232 1.91 -15.55 16.61
C SER A 232 2.20 -16.91 15.98
N GLN A 233 1.67 -18.04 16.45
CA GLN A 233 1.97 -19.34 15.82
C GLN A 233 1.49 -19.42 14.37
N LYS A 234 0.29 -18.87 14.07
CA LYS A 234 -0.22 -18.76 12.70
C LYS A 234 0.67 -17.85 11.84
N TYR A 235 1.12 -16.73 12.40
CA TYR A 235 2.03 -15.79 11.75
C TYR A 235 3.48 -16.31 11.70
N LYS A 236 3.94 -17.09 12.70
CA LYS A 236 5.27 -17.72 12.68
C LYS A 236 5.38 -18.76 11.56
N LYS A 237 4.34 -19.56 11.34
CA LYS A 237 4.28 -20.53 10.22
C LYS A 237 4.33 -19.82 8.87
N LEU A 238 3.60 -18.71 8.74
CA LEU A 238 3.61 -17.87 7.57
C LEU A 238 4.97 -17.19 7.35
N TYR A 239 5.65 -16.81 8.42
CA TYR A 239 6.99 -16.21 8.36
C TYR A 239 8.09 -17.21 7.96
N SER A 240 8.01 -18.47 8.40
CA SER A 240 8.97 -19.51 8.03
C SER A 240 8.90 -19.89 6.55
N ILE A 241 7.69 -19.93 5.98
CA ILE A 241 7.47 -20.14 4.54
C ILE A 241 8.11 -19.00 3.73
N LYS A 242 8.12 -17.78 4.25
CA LYS A 242 8.64 -16.60 3.59
C LYS A 242 10.17 -16.51 3.54
N LYS A 243 10.86 -16.98 4.59
CA LYS A 243 12.33 -16.96 4.67
C LYS A 243 12.96 -17.73 3.49
N ASN A 244 12.23 -18.70 2.94
CA ASN A 244 12.69 -19.56 1.84
C ASN A 244 12.29 -19.07 0.45
N THR A 245 11.46 -17.99 0.35
CA THR A 245 11.08 -17.44 -0.95
C THR A 245 11.59 -16.02 -1.09
N LYS A 246 12.82 -15.85 -1.57
CA LYS A 246 13.36 -14.58 -2.07
C LYS A 246 12.61 -14.17 -3.35
N LYS A 247 11.31 -14.00 -3.32
CA LYS A 247 10.56 -13.50 -4.47
C LYS A 247 10.30 -12.00 -4.31
N PHE A 248 10.68 -11.25 -5.34
CA PHE A 248 10.37 -9.83 -5.47
C PHE A 248 8.88 -9.58 -5.25
N SER A 249 8.56 -8.57 -4.46
CA SER A 249 7.19 -8.12 -4.26
C SER A 249 6.56 -7.81 -5.62
N THR A 250 5.46 -8.48 -5.93
CA THR A 250 4.71 -8.32 -7.18
C THR A 250 3.32 -7.82 -6.85
N ASN A 251 2.88 -6.75 -7.52
CA ASN A 251 1.54 -6.20 -7.41
C ASN A 251 0.82 -6.42 -8.75
N TRP A 252 -0.39 -7.01 -8.72
CA TRP A 252 -1.19 -7.28 -9.92
C TRP A 252 -2.67 -7.07 -9.64
N ILE A 253 -3.46 -6.88 -10.68
CA ILE A 253 -4.93 -6.81 -10.59
C ILE A 253 -5.55 -8.21 -10.72
N GLU A 254 -6.79 -8.35 -10.29
CA GLU A 254 -7.55 -9.61 -10.27
C GLU A 254 -7.55 -10.35 -11.61
N SER A 255 -7.68 -9.63 -12.71
CA SER A 255 -7.64 -10.20 -14.07
C SER A 255 -6.27 -10.75 -14.48
N GLY A 256 -5.27 -10.74 -13.60
CA GLY A 256 -3.90 -11.15 -13.87
C GLY A 256 -3.08 -10.11 -14.61
N GLY A 257 -1.93 -10.53 -15.13
CA GLY A 257 -1.04 -9.67 -15.91
C GLY A 257 -1.57 -9.42 -17.31
N ARG A 258 -1.25 -8.26 -17.87
CA ARG A 258 -1.53 -7.92 -19.26
C ARG A 258 -0.24 -7.67 -20.03
N THR A 259 -0.23 -7.98 -21.30
CA THR A 259 0.87 -7.68 -22.21
C THR A 259 0.42 -6.62 -23.20
N ILE A 260 1.16 -5.52 -23.26
CA ILE A 260 0.92 -4.42 -24.20
C ILE A 260 2.13 -4.38 -25.13
N ALA A 261 1.89 -4.54 -26.44
CA ALA A 261 2.94 -4.50 -27.46
C ALA A 261 2.87 -3.19 -28.25
N PHE A 262 4.01 -2.50 -28.39
CA PHE A 262 4.16 -1.30 -29.19
C PHE A 262 4.93 -1.64 -30.46
N VAL A 263 4.26 -1.52 -31.61
CA VAL A 263 4.80 -1.79 -32.93
C VAL A 263 4.83 -0.49 -33.73
N GLY A 264 5.84 -0.28 -34.53
CA GLY A 264 5.94 0.90 -35.41
C GLY A 264 7.36 1.13 -35.89
N VAL A 265 7.52 2.01 -36.85
CA VAL A 265 8.81 2.39 -37.46
C VAL A 265 9.71 3.11 -36.46
N ASP A 266 11.02 3.15 -36.73
CA ASP A 266 11.94 3.91 -35.92
C ASP A 266 11.61 5.41 -35.96
N GLY A 267 11.74 6.09 -34.81
CA GLY A 267 11.34 7.49 -34.68
C GLY A 267 9.87 7.74 -34.36
N SER A 268 8.97 6.74 -34.38
CA SER A 268 7.51 6.91 -34.17
C SER A 268 7.12 7.16 -32.68
N GLY A 269 8.06 7.47 -31.79
CA GLY A 269 7.76 7.79 -30.39
C GLY A 269 7.51 6.60 -29.47
N LYS A 270 7.68 5.34 -29.95
CA LYS A 270 7.44 4.12 -29.14
C LYS A 270 8.12 4.15 -27.78
N SER A 271 9.39 4.55 -27.73
CA SER A 271 10.17 4.55 -26.49
C SER A 271 9.62 5.56 -25.48
N SER A 272 9.24 6.74 -25.91
CA SER A 272 8.66 7.79 -25.06
C SER A 272 7.29 7.38 -24.51
N THR A 273 6.44 6.78 -25.37
CA THR A 273 5.13 6.26 -24.96
C THR A 273 5.27 5.12 -23.95
N ILE A 274 6.18 4.18 -24.19
CA ILE A 274 6.47 3.07 -23.26
C ILE A 274 6.93 3.61 -21.90
N GLU A 275 7.80 4.62 -21.89
CA GLU A 275 8.30 5.20 -20.64
C GLU A 275 7.19 5.90 -19.87
N ALA A 276 6.33 6.65 -20.55
CA ALA A 276 5.17 7.32 -19.92
C ALA A 276 4.20 6.30 -19.31
N ILE A 277 3.82 5.26 -20.07
CA ILE A 277 2.91 4.21 -19.57
C ILE A 277 3.56 3.40 -18.45
N HIS A 278 4.87 3.09 -18.56
CA HIS A 278 5.58 2.41 -17.49
C HIS A 278 5.57 3.24 -16.21
N LYS A 279 5.87 4.53 -16.27
CA LYS A 279 5.83 5.45 -15.13
C LYS A 279 4.45 5.50 -14.49
N PHE A 280 3.41 5.62 -15.31
CA PHE A 280 2.02 5.68 -14.87
C PHE A 280 1.59 4.39 -14.14
N LEU A 281 1.77 3.23 -14.77
CA LEU A 281 1.34 1.95 -14.20
C LEU A 281 2.21 1.50 -13.02
N SER A 282 3.51 1.82 -13.02
CA SER A 282 4.44 1.45 -11.94
C SER A 282 4.11 2.12 -10.62
N TYR A 283 3.26 3.14 -10.61
CA TYR A 283 2.79 3.78 -9.39
C TYR A 283 2.11 2.77 -8.45
N LYS A 284 1.31 1.83 -8.99
CA LYS A 284 0.57 0.85 -8.18
C LYS A 284 0.78 -0.61 -8.58
N LEU A 285 1.25 -0.87 -9.79
CA LEU A 285 1.39 -2.22 -10.34
C LEU A 285 2.85 -2.56 -10.58
N THR A 286 3.17 -3.84 -10.64
CA THR A 286 4.48 -4.29 -11.08
C THR A 286 4.49 -4.40 -12.60
N VAL A 287 5.33 -3.58 -13.23
CA VAL A 287 5.46 -3.46 -14.68
C VAL A 287 6.84 -3.90 -15.13
N GLU A 288 6.92 -4.72 -16.17
CA GLU A 288 8.17 -5.14 -16.80
C GLU A 288 8.24 -4.58 -18.23
N LYS A 289 9.33 -3.89 -18.55
CA LYS A 289 9.63 -3.50 -19.94
C LYS A 289 10.43 -4.60 -20.61
N LEU A 290 9.99 -5.04 -21.78
CA LEU A 290 10.65 -6.04 -22.58
C LEU A 290 10.99 -5.42 -23.94
N TYR A 291 12.21 -5.57 -24.35
CA TYR A 291 12.67 -5.18 -25.69
C TYR A 291 12.95 -6.43 -26.50
N LEU A 292 12.32 -6.55 -27.68
CA LEU A 292 12.48 -7.69 -28.59
C LEU A 292 13.49 -7.44 -29.71
N GLY A 293 14.12 -6.24 -29.77
CA GLY A 293 15.19 -5.95 -30.70
C GLY A 293 16.49 -6.73 -30.40
N LYS A 294 17.60 -6.35 -31.02
CA LYS A 294 18.90 -7.01 -30.79
C LYS A 294 19.21 -7.16 -29.31
N VAL A 295 19.10 -8.40 -28.79
CA VAL A 295 19.31 -8.71 -27.38
C VAL A 295 20.74 -9.17 -27.17
N SER A 296 21.45 -8.48 -26.28
CA SER A 296 22.76 -8.86 -25.77
C SER A 296 22.67 -9.86 -24.60
N ASP A 297 21.80 -10.88 -24.70
CA ASP A 297 21.66 -11.85 -23.62
C ASP A 297 22.62 -13.03 -23.81
N TYR A 298 23.40 -13.34 -22.79
CA TYR A 298 24.44 -14.38 -22.78
C TYR A 298 23.93 -15.76 -23.21
N LYS A 299 22.63 -16.06 -23.03
CA LYS A 299 21.99 -17.31 -23.48
C LYS A 299 21.56 -17.31 -24.96
N ALA A 300 21.54 -16.17 -25.59
CA ALA A 300 21.34 -16.02 -27.04
C ALA A 300 22.68 -16.11 -27.80
N PHE A 301 23.82 -16.16 -27.09
CA PHE A 301 25.15 -16.15 -27.68
C PHE A 301 25.38 -17.32 -28.64
N SER A 302 24.93 -18.54 -28.28
CA SER A 302 25.06 -19.72 -29.13
C SER A 302 24.23 -19.63 -30.42
N LEU A 303 23.03 -19.07 -30.32
CA LEU A 303 22.15 -18.90 -31.50
C LEU A 303 22.57 -17.70 -32.35
N ASN A 304 23.11 -16.65 -31.72
CA ASN A 304 23.72 -15.54 -32.43
C ASN A 304 25.02 -15.96 -33.12
N LEU A 305 25.79 -16.88 -32.52
CA LEU A 305 26.97 -17.48 -33.13
C LEU A 305 26.62 -18.28 -34.38
N LEU A 306 25.57 -19.14 -34.31
CA LEU A 306 25.04 -19.86 -35.45
C LEU A 306 24.56 -18.90 -36.55
N SER A 307 23.81 -17.85 -36.19
CA SER A 307 23.40 -16.81 -37.14
C SER A 307 24.58 -16.13 -37.84
N ALA A 308 25.66 -15.87 -37.10
CA ALA A 308 26.88 -15.27 -37.65
C ALA A 308 27.63 -16.24 -38.58
N ILE A 309 27.68 -17.52 -38.23
CA ILE A 309 28.29 -18.58 -39.08
C ILE A 309 27.51 -18.68 -40.41
N PHE A 310 26.18 -18.77 -40.36
CA PHE A 310 25.34 -18.88 -41.55
C PHE A 310 25.37 -17.59 -42.40
N SER A 311 25.59 -16.43 -41.79
CA SER A 311 25.75 -15.17 -42.51
C SER A 311 27.08 -15.13 -43.27
N LYS A 312 28.17 -15.64 -42.65
CA LYS A 312 29.49 -15.78 -43.32
C LYS A 312 29.48 -16.79 -44.45
N LEU A 313 28.66 -17.83 -44.34
CA LEU A 313 28.44 -18.85 -45.40
C LEU A 313 27.50 -18.39 -46.50
N LYS A 314 27.13 -17.11 -46.58
CA LYS A 314 26.20 -16.51 -47.52
C LYS A 314 24.76 -17.07 -47.50
N PHE A 315 24.36 -17.83 -46.48
CA PHE A 315 23.01 -18.32 -46.31
C PHE A 315 22.14 -17.27 -45.57
N GLN A 316 21.90 -16.14 -46.20
CA GLN A 316 21.20 -15.00 -45.58
C GLN A 316 19.79 -15.33 -45.07
N LYS A 317 18.99 -16.12 -45.81
CA LYS A 317 17.63 -16.53 -45.42
C LYS A 317 17.64 -17.38 -44.17
N ILE A 318 18.61 -18.29 -44.02
CA ILE A 318 18.77 -19.14 -42.84
C ILE A 318 19.24 -18.30 -41.64
N SER A 319 20.13 -17.36 -41.83
CA SER A 319 20.57 -16.43 -40.79
C SER A 319 19.41 -15.56 -40.26
N GLN A 320 18.55 -15.06 -41.17
CA GLN A 320 17.35 -14.29 -40.79
C GLN A 320 16.33 -15.15 -40.00
N PHE A 321 16.12 -16.39 -40.46
CA PHE A 321 15.26 -17.37 -39.75
C PHE A 321 15.73 -17.62 -38.33
N PHE A 322 17.01 -17.89 -38.10
CA PHE A 322 17.55 -18.07 -36.75
C PHE A 322 17.42 -16.82 -35.90
N ARG A 323 17.63 -15.62 -36.46
CA ARG A 323 17.41 -14.34 -35.72
C ARG A 323 15.95 -14.19 -35.29
N GLY A 324 15.00 -14.49 -36.16
CA GLY A 324 13.58 -14.49 -35.86
C GLY A 324 13.22 -15.50 -34.76
N TRP A 325 13.75 -16.71 -34.84
CA TRP A 325 13.55 -17.79 -33.84
C TRP A 325 14.14 -17.41 -32.47
N VAL A 326 15.31 -16.81 -32.43
CA VAL A 326 15.92 -16.30 -31.18
C VAL A 326 15.00 -15.28 -30.52
N SER A 327 14.48 -14.35 -31.29
CA SER A 327 13.58 -13.31 -30.79
C SER A 327 12.29 -13.91 -30.25
N ILE A 328 11.68 -14.86 -30.97
CA ILE A 328 10.46 -15.58 -30.53
C ILE A 328 10.73 -16.45 -29.30
N TYR A 329 11.86 -17.17 -29.24
CA TYR A 329 12.21 -18.02 -28.10
C TYR A 329 12.45 -17.20 -26.83
N ILE A 330 13.18 -16.08 -26.95
CA ILE A 330 13.39 -15.16 -25.82
C ILE A 330 12.08 -14.52 -25.39
N ALA A 331 11.25 -14.11 -26.35
CA ALA A 331 9.91 -13.58 -26.07
C ALA A 331 9.05 -14.64 -25.37
N SER A 332 9.00 -15.88 -25.85
CA SER A 332 8.22 -16.96 -25.26
C SER A 332 8.66 -17.31 -23.83
N LYS A 333 9.97 -17.31 -23.54
CA LYS A 333 10.46 -17.52 -22.15
C LYS A 333 10.19 -16.32 -21.23
N LYS A 334 10.26 -15.09 -21.75
CA LYS A 334 9.97 -13.87 -20.99
C LYS A 334 8.47 -13.62 -20.82
N VAL A 335 7.65 -14.10 -21.76
CA VAL A 335 6.19 -13.98 -21.76
C VAL A 335 5.48 -15.10 -20.96
N LYS A 336 6.22 -16.10 -20.43
CA LYS A 336 5.60 -17.11 -19.56
C LYS A 336 4.75 -16.43 -18.50
N PHE A 337 3.53 -16.96 -18.33
CA PHE A 337 2.49 -16.54 -17.38
C PHE A 337 3.05 -15.77 -16.20
N SER A 338 2.92 -14.47 -16.24
CA SER A 338 3.37 -13.57 -15.21
C SER A 338 2.17 -12.78 -14.74
N LYS A 339 2.02 -12.68 -13.42
CA LYS A 339 1.02 -11.80 -12.79
C LYS A 339 1.36 -10.32 -12.96
N LYS A 340 2.41 -10.00 -13.71
CA LYS A 340 2.91 -8.63 -13.94
C LYS A 340 2.37 -8.06 -15.25
N VAL A 341 2.22 -6.75 -15.30
CA VAL A 341 2.01 -6.04 -16.55
C VAL A 341 3.31 -6.05 -17.34
N LYS A 342 3.27 -6.45 -18.61
CA LYS A 342 4.43 -6.43 -19.50
C LYS A 342 4.21 -5.43 -20.63
N ILE A 343 5.19 -4.59 -20.84
CA ILE A 343 5.23 -3.67 -21.98
C ILE A 343 6.32 -4.15 -22.91
N ILE A 344 5.96 -4.47 -24.15
CA ILE A 344 6.86 -5.02 -25.13
C ILE A 344 7.10 -3.97 -26.22
N LYS A 345 8.39 -3.68 -26.48
CA LYS A 345 8.82 -2.91 -27.64
C LYS A 345 9.26 -3.87 -28.73
N ILE A 346 8.61 -3.80 -29.90
CA ILE A 346 8.94 -4.54 -31.11
C ILE A 346 9.53 -3.59 -32.14
#